data_7d040093664e9b7f21a56a95b435f419
#
_entry.id   7d040093664e9b7f21a56a95b435f419
#
_cell.length_a   1.000
_cell.length_b   1.000
_cell.length_c   1.000
_cell.angle_alpha   90.00
_cell.angle_beta   90.00
_cell.angle_gamma   90.00
#
_symmetry.space_group_name_H-M   'P 1'
#
loop_
_entity.id
_entity.type
_entity.pdbx_description
1 polymer ?
#
loop_
_entity_poly.entity_id
_entity_poly.type
_entity_poly.pdbx_seq_one_letter_code
_entity_poly.pdbx_strand_id
1 'polypeptide(L)'
;MAHHLLIGHKPRSLSFEASATIPIVYSTVELGLGELSHLQRGQTLLVHSGAGGVGLTAIQYAKHIGARVYATCSDGKQAYLRSLGVDVVSSSRDAGRFLADMKALRGGDVRIDVVLNSLSEDFIRHSLDLLVPGGHFLEIGKRGIWSSDEVRERRADVHYHVIELDTLSVTEPVRFQGLL
;
A
#
# COMPACT_ATOMS: atom_id res chain seq x y z
N MET A 1 30.86 6.61 -1.17
CA MET A 1 30.47 6.93 0.24
C MET A 1 28.97 7.15 0.27
N ALA A 2 28.24 6.52 1.22
CA ALA A 2 26.83 6.82 1.42
C ALA A 2 26.69 8.19 2.13
N HIS A 3 25.65 8.95 1.79
CA HIS A 3 25.35 10.21 2.48
C HIS A 3 24.87 9.89 3.92
N HIS A 4 25.37 10.63 4.91
CA HIS A 4 25.11 10.33 6.34
C HIS A 4 23.61 10.33 6.70
N LEU A 5 22.78 11.10 6.01
CA LEU A 5 21.31 11.11 6.20
C LEU A 5 20.60 9.89 5.55
N LEU A 6 21.32 9.05 4.82
CA LEU A 6 20.77 7.81 4.22
C LEU A 6 21.24 6.57 4.97
N ILE A 7 21.65 6.73 6.23
CA ILE A 7 22.17 5.65 7.09
C ILE A 7 21.30 5.56 8.33
N GLY A 8 20.75 4.38 8.60
CA GLY A 8 20.04 4.06 9.83
C GLY A 8 20.82 3.09 10.72
N HIS A 9 20.48 3.05 12.00
CA HIS A 9 21.07 2.09 12.94
C HIS A 9 20.50 0.69 12.73
N LYS A 10 21.38 -0.25 12.39
CA LYS A 10 20.99 -1.67 12.28
C LYS A 10 20.64 -2.24 13.67
N PRO A 11 19.48 -2.87 13.88
CA PRO A 11 19.19 -3.60 15.11
C PRO A 11 20.23 -4.68 15.37
N ARG A 12 20.70 -4.79 16.62
CA ARG A 12 21.75 -5.77 17.00
C ARG A 12 21.29 -7.22 16.82
N SER A 13 19.99 -7.47 16.92
CA SER A 13 19.37 -8.81 16.79
C SER A 13 19.25 -9.31 15.35
N LEU A 14 19.50 -8.46 14.34
CA LEU A 14 19.36 -8.81 12.93
C LEU A 14 20.72 -8.96 12.25
N SER A 15 20.84 -9.89 11.29
CA SER A 15 21.99 -9.94 10.39
C SER A 15 21.99 -8.75 9.41
N PHE A 16 23.09 -8.52 8.69
CA PHE A 16 23.15 -7.48 7.65
C PHE A 16 22.18 -7.78 6.50
N GLU A 17 22.07 -9.04 6.09
CA GLU A 17 21.18 -9.49 5.04
C GLU A 17 19.70 -9.24 5.42
N ALA A 18 19.31 -9.62 6.63
CA ALA A 18 17.95 -9.37 7.13
C ALA A 18 17.68 -7.88 7.24
N SER A 19 18.62 -7.08 7.75
CA SER A 19 18.45 -5.63 7.87
C SER A 19 18.36 -4.92 6.53
N ALA A 20 19.04 -5.40 5.50
CA ALA A 20 18.98 -4.82 4.15
C ALA A 20 17.60 -4.93 3.49
N THR A 21 16.74 -5.81 3.96
CA THR A 21 15.37 -5.96 3.45
C THR A 21 14.38 -4.95 4.03
N ILE A 22 14.77 -4.20 5.08
CA ILE A 22 13.87 -3.36 5.88
C ILE A 22 13.68 -1.94 5.31
N PRO A 23 14.73 -1.16 5.02
CA PRO A 23 14.61 0.29 4.87
C PRO A 23 13.53 0.74 3.88
N ILE A 24 13.62 0.27 2.64
CA ILE A 24 12.70 0.75 1.58
C ILE A 24 11.26 0.33 1.84
N VAL A 25 11.01 -0.92 2.23
CA VAL A 25 9.63 -1.40 2.37
C VAL A 25 8.95 -0.81 3.60
N TYR A 26 9.68 -0.65 4.71
CA TYR A 26 9.11 -0.05 5.92
C TYR A 26 8.97 1.46 5.79
N SER A 27 9.95 2.17 5.21
CA SER A 27 9.81 3.61 4.95
C SER A 27 8.66 3.92 3.99
N THR A 28 8.42 3.08 2.97
CA THR A 28 7.24 3.23 2.10
C THR A 28 5.93 3.10 2.88
N VAL A 29 5.85 2.11 3.76
CA VAL A 29 4.65 1.84 4.55
C VAL A 29 4.44 2.92 5.61
N GLU A 30 5.49 3.34 6.32
CA GLU A 30 5.39 4.42 7.32
C GLU A 30 4.98 5.74 6.68
N LEU A 31 5.62 6.12 5.56
CA LEU A 31 5.22 7.32 4.83
C LEU A 31 3.76 7.23 4.36
N GLY A 32 3.36 6.11 3.75
CA GLY A 32 2.02 5.96 3.19
C GLY A 32 0.94 5.77 4.25
N LEU A 33 1.08 4.75 5.10
CA LEU A 33 0.04 4.35 6.05
C LEU A 33 0.11 5.12 7.36
N GLY A 34 1.31 5.51 7.80
CA GLY A 34 1.52 6.30 9.01
C GLY A 34 1.31 7.79 8.78
N GLU A 35 2.14 8.42 7.91
CA GLU A 35 2.16 9.88 7.76
C GLU A 35 1.08 10.42 6.82
N LEU A 36 0.85 9.80 5.65
CA LEU A 36 -0.04 10.37 4.63
C LEU A 36 -1.51 10.02 4.85
N SER A 37 -1.81 8.77 5.16
CA SER A 37 -3.20 8.33 5.34
C SER A 37 -3.64 8.18 6.78
N HIS A 38 -2.71 8.21 7.74
CA HIS A 38 -3.00 8.02 9.17
C HIS A 38 -3.96 6.85 9.42
N LEU A 39 -3.65 5.69 8.83
CA LEU A 39 -4.51 4.50 8.89
C LEU A 39 -4.85 4.14 10.34
N GLN A 40 -6.14 4.00 10.65
CA GLN A 40 -6.65 3.79 12.00
C GLN A 40 -7.21 2.38 12.22
N ARG A 41 -7.29 1.97 13.49
CA ARG A 41 -7.98 0.75 13.91
C ARG A 41 -9.40 0.70 13.35
N GLY A 42 -9.80 -0.45 12.82
CA GLY A 42 -11.13 -0.69 12.28
C GLY A 42 -11.36 -0.20 10.86
N GLN A 43 -10.49 0.63 10.31
CA GLN A 43 -10.48 0.98 8.89
C GLN A 43 -10.10 -0.21 8.01
N THR A 44 -10.37 -0.11 6.72
CA THR A 44 -10.06 -1.14 5.73
C THR A 44 -8.97 -0.65 4.79
N LEU A 45 -7.86 -1.38 4.75
CA LEU A 45 -6.77 -1.20 3.81
C LEU A 45 -6.88 -2.21 2.66
N LEU A 46 -6.87 -1.73 1.42
CA LEU A 46 -6.66 -2.56 0.23
C LEU A 46 -5.19 -2.48 -0.21
N VAL A 47 -4.51 -3.63 -0.25
CA VAL A 47 -3.10 -3.73 -0.67
C VAL A 47 -3.01 -4.48 -1.99
N HIS A 48 -2.58 -3.80 -3.05
CA HIS A 48 -2.26 -4.46 -4.30
C HIS A 48 -0.87 -5.13 -4.25
N SER A 49 -0.73 -6.27 -4.95
CA SER A 49 0.49 -7.10 -4.90
C SER A 49 0.91 -7.47 -3.47
N GLY A 50 -0.06 -7.82 -2.61
CA GLY A 50 0.11 -8.05 -1.17
C GLY A 50 1.19 -9.07 -0.77
N ALA A 51 1.58 -9.98 -1.67
CA ALA A 51 2.65 -10.95 -1.42
C ALA A 51 4.05 -10.47 -1.88
N GLY A 52 4.22 -9.18 -2.19
CA GLY A 52 5.50 -8.50 -2.40
C GLY A 52 6.06 -7.89 -1.11
N GLY A 53 7.28 -7.38 -1.14
CA GLY A 53 7.96 -6.83 0.06
C GLY A 53 7.15 -5.72 0.74
N VAL A 54 6.77 -4.68 0.00
CA VAL A 54 5.94 -3.58 0.53
C VAL A 54 4.57 -4.10 0.97
N GLY A 55 3.96 -5.02 0.18
CA GLY A 55 2.65 -5.59 0.49
C GLY A 55 2.64 -6.36 1.82
N LEU A 56 3.63 -7.22 2.05
CA LEU A 56 3.76 -7.97 3.31
C LEU A 56 3.98 -7.05 4.51
N THR A 57 4.80 -6.01 4.34
CA THR A 57 5.03 -5.00 5.37
C THR A 57 3.76 -4.21 5.68
N ALA A 58 3.00 -3.81 4.65
CA ALA A 58 1.72 -3.12 4.82
C ALA A 58 0.67 -3.98 5.54
N ILE A 59 0.60 -5.28 5.21
CA ILE A 59 -0.27 -6.23 5.90
C ILE A 59 0.12 -6.34 7.39
N GLN A 60 1.42 -6.47 7.67
CA GLN A 60 1.92 -6.54 9.05
C GLN A 60 1.58 -5.27 9.84
N TYR A 61 1.83 -4.10 9.27
CA TYR A 61 1.52 -2.80 9.86
C TYR A 61 0.02 -2.68 10.16
N ALA A 62 -0.84 -2.91 9.15
CA ALA A 62 -2.28 -2.80 9.29
C ALA A 62 -2.85 -3.73 10.36
N LYS A 63 -2.36 -4.97 10.43
CA LYS A 63 -2.75 -5.92 11.47
C LYS A 63 -2.27 -5.49 12.86
N HIS A 64 -1.09 -4.91 12.98
CA HIS A 64 -0.58 -4.40 14.25
C HIS A 64 -1.48 -3.31 14.83
N ILE A 65 -1.96 -2.39 14.00
CA ILE A 65 -2.89 -1.32 14.44
C ILE A 65 -4.34 -1.79 14.56
N GLY A 66 -4.68 -2.98 14.06
CA GLY A 66 -6.03 -3.54 14.11
C GLY A 66 -6.96 -3.05 12.99
N ALA A 67 -6.40 -2.71 11.83
CA ALA A 67 -7.14 -2.45 10.59
C ALA A 67 -7.51 -3.77 9.90
N ARG A 68 -8.58 -3.77 9.10
CA ARG A 68 -8.94 -4.87 8.21
C ARG A 68 -8.08 -4.82 6.95
N VAL A 69 -7.72 -5.97 6.40
CA VAL A 69 -6.83 -6.04 5.24
C VAL A 69 -7.48 -6.82 4.11
N TYR A 70 -7.65 -6.16 2.97
CA TYR A 70 -7.96 -6.78 1.69
C TYR A 70 -6.70 -6.73 0.83
N ALA A 71 -6.41 -7.80 0.08
CA ALA A 71 -5.20 -7.83 -0.72
C ALA A 71 -5.41 -8.52 -2.07
N THR A 72 -4.63 -8.12 -3.07
CA THR A 72 -4.52 -8.85 -4.33
C THR A 72 -3.15 -9.51 -4.45
N CYS A 73 -3.11 -10.68 -5.04
CA CYS A 73 -1.89 -11.39 -5.41
C CYS A 73 -2.13 -12.35 -6.57
N SER A 74 -1.08 -13.00 -7.07
CA SER A 74 -1.23 -14.13 -8.00
C SER A 74 -1.88 -15.34 -7.31
N ASP A 75 -2.59 -16.17 -8.07
CA ASP A 75 -3.37 -17.30 -7.53
C ASP A 75 -2.55 -18.24 -6.65
N GLY A 76 -1.31 -18.57 -7.05
CA GLY A 76 -0.42 -19.44 -6.27
C GLY A 76 0.01 -18.88 -4.91
N LYS A 77 -0.21 -17.57 -4.65
CA LYS A 77 0.14 -16.93 -3.38
C LYS A 77 -1.06 -16.63 -2.49
N GLN A 78 -2.28 -16.89 -2.94
CA GLN A 78 -3.49 -16.57 -2.20
C GLN A 78 -3.58 -17.33 -0.87
N ALA A 79 -3.26 -18.63 -0.87
CA ALA A 79 -3.26 -19.44 0.36
C ALA A 79 -2.28 -18.87 1.41
N TYR A 80 -1.12 -18.40 0.98
CA TYR A 80 -0.14 -17.75 1.86
C TYR A 80 -0.69 -16.47 2.48
N LEU A 81 -1.31 -15.58 1.71
CA LEU A 81 -1.91 -14.35 2.28
C LEU A 81 -3.05 -14.66 3.27
N ARG A 82 -3.87 -15.68 2.96
CA ARG A 82 -4.91 -16.13 3.91
C ARG A 82 -4.32 -16.67 5.21
N SER A 83 -3.20 -17.39 5.15
CA SER A 83 -2.51 -17.89 6.37
C SER A 83 -1.93 -16.76 7.23
N LEU A 84 -1.65 -15.58 6.65
CA LEU A 84 -1.28 -14.37 7.38
C LEU A 84 -2.51 -13.66 8.00
N GLY A 85 -3.71 -14.18 7.80
CA GLY A 85 -4.95 -13.61 8.32
C GLY A 85 -5.41 -12.37 7.53
N VAL A 86 -5.15 -12.30 6.23
CA VAL A 86 -5.76 -11.31 5.33
C VAL A 86 -7.25 -11.64 5.18
N ASP A 87 -8.11 -10.63 5.40
CA ASP A 87 -9.56 -10.82 5.47
C ASP A 87 -10.17 -11.21 4.11
N VAL A 88 -9.67 -10.59 3.04
CA VAL A 88 -10.11 -10.85 1.66
C VAL A 88 -8.91 -10.91 0.73
N VAL A 89 -8.83 -11.95 -0.10
CA VAL A 89 -7.75 -12.11 -1.09
C VAL A 89 -8.35 -12.32 -2.47
N SER A 90 -7.94 -11.49 -3.45
CA SER A 90 -8.37 -11.53 -4.83
C SER A 90 -7.19 -11.57 -5.81
N SER A 91 -7.47 -11.58 -7.12
CA SER A 91 -6.48 -11.62 -8.17
C SER A 91 -5.75 -10.28 -8.36
N SER A 92 -4.43 -10.31 -8.56
CA SER A 92 -3.63 -9.17 -9.05
C SER A 92 -3.36 -9.23 -10.57
N ARG A 93 -4.00 -10.17 -11.28
CA ARG A 93 -3.79 -10.41 -12.72
C ARG A 93 -5.05 -10.20 -13.56
N ASP A 94 -6.19 -10.16 -12.92
CA ASP A 94 -7.50 -10.02 -13.54
C ASP A 94 -8.30 -8.96 -12.78
N ALA A 95 -8.40 -7.76 -13.36
CA ALA A 95 -9.10 -6.63 -12.76
C ALA A 95 -10.62 -6.84 -12.72
N GLY A 96 -11.17 -7.57 -13.70
CA GLY A 96 -12.59 -7.93 -13.71
C GLY A 96 -12.95 -8.87 -12.57
N ARG A 97 -12.13 -9.90 -12.34
CA ARG A 97 -12.27 -10.82 -11.19
C ARG A 97 -12.10 -10.06 -9.87
N PHE A 98 -11.09 -9.20 -9.77
CA PHE A 98 -10.90 -8.36 -8.58
C PHE A 98 -12.18 -7.57 -8.26
N LEU A 99 -12.74 -6.87 -9.25
CA LEU A 99 -13.97 -6.08 -9.06
C LEU A 99 -15.16 -6.97 -8.68
N ALA A 100 -15.31 -8.14 -9.30
CA ALA A 100 -16.37 -9.10 -9.00
C ALA A 100 -16.27 -9.62 -7.56
N ASP A 101 -15.06 -10.01 -7.13
CA ASP A 101 -14.79 -10.48 -5.77
C ASP A 101 -15.14 -9.38 -4.74
N MET A 102 -14.76 -8.12 -5.00
CA MET A 102 -15.10 -7.00 -4.12
C MET A 102 -16.60 -6.78 -4.04
N LYS A 103 -17.30 -6.75 -5.18
CA LYS A 103 -18.77 -6.56 -5.24
C LYS A 103 -19.56 -7.70 -4.58
N ALA A 104 -19.01 -8.90 -4.54
CA ALA A 104 -19.64 -10.05 -3.88
C ALA A 104 -19.60 -9.96 -2.34
N LEU A 105 -18.75 -9.08 -1.79
CA LEU A 105 -18.66 -8.90 -0.35
C LEU A 105 -19.87 -8.13 0.19
N ARG A 106 -20.51 -8.67 1.23
CA ARG A 106 -21.60 -8.04 2.00
C ARG A 106 -22.69 -7.36 1.14
N GLY A 107 -23.07 -7.99 0.01
CA GLY A 107 -24.13 -7.44 -0.84
C GLY A 107 -23.72 -6.18 -1.62
N GLY A 108 -22.40 -5.94 -1.80
CA GLY A 108 -21.87 -4.84 -2.62
C GLY A 108 -21.48 -3.57 -1.86
N ASP A 109 -21.73 -3.47 -0.55
CA ASP A 109 -21.29 -2.32 0.24
C ASP A 109 -19.86 -2.52 0.76
N VAL A 110 -18.90 -2.47 -0.16
CA VAL A 110 -17.47 -2.51 0.16
C VAL A 110 -16.97 -1.10 0.43
N ARG A 111 -16.41 -0.91 1.62
CA ARG A 111 -15.85 0.36 2.08
C ARG A 111 -14.36 0.21 2.28
N ILE A 112 -13.58 0.84 1.42
CA ILE A 112 -12.12 0.92 1.50
C ILE A 112 -11.74 2.32 1.97
N ASP A 113 -11.01 2.42 3.06
CA ASP A 113 -10.55 3.69 3.59
C ASP A 113 -9.20 4.11 2.97
N VAL A 114 -8.33 3.12 2.75
CA VAL A 114 -7.00 3.36 2.17
C VAL A 114 -6.69 2.29 1.12
N VAL A 115 -6.17 2.71 -0.03
CA VAL A 115 -5.61 1.85 -1.08
C VAL A 115 -4.11 2.07 -1.15
N LEU A 116 -3.33 0.99 -1.05
CA LEU A 116 -1.90 0.98 -1.38
C LEU A 116 -1.73 0.30 -2.73
N ASN A 117 -1.54 1.10 -3.79
CA ASN A 117 -1.54 0.66 -5.17
C ASN A 117 -0.12 0.48 -5.74
N SER A 118 0.06 -0.62 -6.47
CA SER A 118 1.25 -0.93 -7.28
C SER A 118 0.88 -1.54 -8.63
N LEU A 119 -0.39 -1.53 -8.99
CA LEU A 119 -0.92 -2.04 -10.24
C LEU A 119 -1.36 -0.88 -11.14
N SER A 120 -1.59 -1.15 -12.41
CA SER A 120 -1.96 -0.16 -13.43
C SER A 120 -3.34 -0.40 -14.03
N GLU A 121 -3.73 0.42 -14.99
CA GLU A 121 -4.93 0.27 -15.82
C GLU A 121 -6.23 0.20 -15.01
N ASP A 122 -7.05 -0.82 -15.27
CA ASP A 122 -8.36 -0.98 -14.64
C ASP A 122 -8.31 -1.20 -13.13
N PHE A 123 -7.18 -1.67 -12.57
CA PHE A 123 -7.02 -1.77 -11.12
C PHE A 123 -7.08 -0.41 -10.45
N ILE A 124 -6.48 0.63 -11.05
CA ILE A 124 -6.54 2.00 -10.51
C ILE A 124 -7.99 2.47 -10.49
N ARG A 125 -8.68 2.37 -11.63
CA ARG A 125 -10.08 2.79 -11.77
C ARG A 125 -10.99 2.10 -10.76
N HIS A 126 -10.92 0.77 -10.69
CA HIS A 126 -11.78 0.00 -9.78
C HIS A 126 -11.47 0.30 -8.30
N SER A 127 -10.20 0.50 -7.95
CA SER A 127 -9.82 0.82 -6.57
C SER A 127 -10.27 2.22 -6.15
N LEU A 128 -10.21 3.21 -7.06
CA LEU A 128 -10.76 4.54 -6.82
C LEU A 128 -12.28 4.49 -6.57
N ASP A 129 -13.01 3.65 -7.33
CA ASP A 129 -14.47 3.49 -7.18
C ASP A 129 -14.87 2.83 -5.86
N LEU A 130 -13.98 2.04 -5.25
CA LEU A 130 -14.21 1.36 -3.97
C LEU A 130 -13.87 2.23 -2.75
N LEU A 131 -13.13 3.34 -2.93
CA LEU A 131 -12.78 4.23 -1.84
C LEU A 131 -14.02 4.94 -1.25
N VAL A 132 -14.04 5.06 0.05
CA VAL A 132 -15.01 5.94 0.73
C VAL A 132 -14.71 7.42 0.40
N PRO A 133 -15.70 8.33 0.50
CA PRO A 133 -15.41 9.77 0.47
C PRO A 133 -14.37 10.15 1.53
N GLY A 134 -13.36 10.94 1.14
CA GLY A 134 -12.22 11.28 1.99
C GLY A 134 -11.20 10.16 2.16
N GLY A 135 -11.35 9.03 1.45
CA GLY A 135 -10.37 7.94 1.47
C GLY A 135 -9.06 8.29 0.78
N HIS A 136 -8.02 7.51 1.05
CA HIS A 136 -6.67 7.76 0.55
C HIS A 136 -6.26 6.74 -0.50
N PHE A 137 -5.77 7.21 -1.64
CA PHE A 137 -5.13 6.40 -2.67
C PHE A 137 -3.62 6.67 -2.66
N LEU A 138 -2.85 5.68 -2.25
CA LEU A 138 -1.39 5.73 -2.13
C LEU A 138 -0.77 4.99 -3.31
N GLU A 139 -0.20 5.72 -4.26
CA GLU A 139 0.40 5.17 -5.48
C GLU A 139 1.90 4.96 -5.29
N ILE A 140 2.34 3.70 -5.36
CA ILE A 140 3.76 3.33 -5.35
C ILE A 140 4.22 2.77 -6.70
N GLY A 141 3.32 2.65 -7.67
CA GLY A 141 3.62 2.25 -9.04
C GLY A 141 4.51 3.28 -9.73
N LYS A 142 5.31 2.82 -10.69
CA LYS A 142 6.22 3.67 -11.48
C LYS A 142 5.83 3.77 -12.95
N ARG A 143 4.84 3.00 -13.41
CA ARG A 143 4.41 2.94 -14.81
C ARG A 143 2.89 2.86 -14.91
N GLY A 144 2.33 3.59 -15.88
CA GLY A 144 0.88 3.57 -16.12
C GLY A 144 0.06 4.08 -14.94
N ILE A 145 0.65 4.94 -14.10
CA ILE A 145 -0.05 5.61 -13.00
C ILE A 145 -0.89 6.77 -13.56
N TRP A 146 -1.94 7.11 -12.87
CA TRP A 146 -2.76 8.25 -13.21
C TRP A 146 -2.16 9.54 -12.66
N SER A 147 -2.33 10.64 -13.39
CA SER A 147 -2.02 11.99 -12.90
C SER A 147 -3.05 12.43 -11.84
N SER A 148 -2.67 13.42 -11.04
CA SER A 148 -3.58 14.00 -10.05
C SER A 148 -4.85 14.60 -10.69
N ASP A 149 -4.76 15.09 -11.93
CA ASP A 149 -5.90 15.64 -12.65
C ASP A 149 -6.85 14.53 -13.11
N GLU A 150 -6.35 13.43 -13.67
CA GLU A 150 -7.17 12.26 -14.03
C GLU A 150 -7.91 11.67 -12.81
N VAL A 151 -7.23 11.59 -11.66
CA VAL A 151 -7.87 11.15 -10.41
C VAL A 151 -8.94 12.14 -9.97
N ARG A 152 -8.66 13.45 -10.02
CA ARG A 152 -9.61 14.50 -9.61
C ARG A 152 -10.85 14.53 -10.50
N GLU A 153 -10.71 14.33 -11.81
CA GLU A 153 -11.84 14.25 -12.72
C GLU A 153 -12.78 13.08 -12.39
N ARG A 154 -12.24 11.96 -11.91
CA ARG A 154 -13.04 10.81 -11.53
C ARG A 154 -13.56 10.88 -10.09
N ARG A 155 -12.72 11.25 -9.15
CA ARG A 155 -12.98 11.24 -7.70
C ARG A 155 -12.30 12.44 -7.02
N ALA A 156 -12.97 13.60 -7.11
CA ALA A 156 -12.49 14.82 -6.46
C ALA A 156 -12.57 14.78 -4.92
N ASP A 157 -13.24 13.78 -4.39
CA ASP A 157 -13.52 13.59 -2.96
C ASP A 157 -12.51 12.65 -2.26
N VAL A 158 -11.45 12.21 -2.94
CA VAL A 158 -10.40 11.34 -2.37
C VAL A 158 -9.05 12.04 -2.34
N HIS A 159 -8.17 11.58 -1.45
CA HIS A 159 -6.79 12.06 -1.36
C HIS A 159 -5.88 11.15 -2.19
N TYR A 160 -5.22 11.71 -3.20
CA TYR A 160 -4.28 10.99 -4.06
C TYR A 160 -2.84 11.37 -3.75
N HIS A 161 -1.99 10.38 -3.46
CA HIS A 161 -0.59 10.58 -3.10
C HIS A 161 0.29 9.66 -3.95
N VAL A 162 1.26 10.24 -4.66
CA VAL A 162 2.32 9.48 -5.32
C VAL A 162 3.51 9.38 -4.35
N ILE A 163 3.92 8.16 -4.03
CA ILE A 163 5.01 7.89 -3.09
C ILE A 163 6.28 7.56 -3.87
N GLU A 164 7.27 8.45 -3.79
CA GLU A 164 8.57 8.34 -4.44
C GLU A 164 9.69 8.54 -3.41
N LEU A 165 10.11 7.46 -2.75
CA LEU A 165 11.17 7.53 -1.74
C LEU A 165 12.53 7.97 -2.30
N ASP A 166 12.83 7.63 -3.55
CA ASP A 166 14.02 8.09 -4.27
C ASP A 166 14.03 9.62 -4.40
N THR A 167 12.93 10.22 -4.83
CA THR A 167 12.77 11.68 -4.87
C THR A 167 12.86 12.28 -3.46
N LEU A 168 12.14 11.72 -2.48
CA LEU A 168 12.14 12.19 -1.10
C LEU A 168 13.55 12.17 -0.47
N SER A 169 14.34 11.12 -0.76
CA SER A 169 15.71 11.00 -0.24
C SER A 169 16.64 12.12 -0.71
N VAL A 170 16.34 12.74 -1.85
CA VAL A 170 17.11 13.84 -2.43
C VAL A 170 16.55 15.20 -2.04
N THR A 171 15.23 15.36 -2.09
CA THR A 171 14.56 16.65 -1.83
C THR A 171 14.38 16.96 -0.35
N GLU A 172 14.15 15.93 0.46
CA GLU A 172 13.90 16.06 1.91
C GLU A 172 14.70 15.01 2.72
N PRO A 173 16.05 15.01 2.65
CA PRO A 173 16.87 13.93 3.21
C PRO A 173 16.74 13.77 4.73
N VAL A 174 16.44 14.85 5.47
CA VAL A 174 16.22 14.81 6.92
C VAL A 174 14.91 14.07 7.24
N ARG A 175 13.84 14.34 6.49
CA ARG A 175 12.56 13.63 6.62
C ARG A 175 12.72 12.15 6.25
N PHE A 176 13.42 11.87 5.17
CA PHE A 176 13.72 10.48 4.77
C PHE A 176 14.49 9.73 5.85
N GLN A 177 15.48 10.39 6.51
CA GLN A 177 16.20 9.79 7.63
C GLN A 177 15.28 9.44 8.81
N GLY A 178 14.24 10.25 9.04
CA GLY A 178 13.23 9.98 10.08
C GLY A 178 12.41 8.71 9.83
N LEU A 179 12.34 8.26 8.57
CA LEU A 179 11.66 7.01 8.18
C LEU A 179 12.56 5.77 8.29
N LEU A 180 13.89 5.94 8.48
CA LEU A 180 14.86 4.85 8.60
C LEU A 180 15.02 4.38 10.04
#